data_6fc3fcb185bb1aa121caf1f7991a308c
#
_entry.id   6fc3fcb185bb1aa121caf1f7991a308c
#
_cell.length_a   1.000
_cell.length_b   1.000
_cell.length_c   1.000
_cell.angle_alpha   90.00
_cell.angle_beta   90.00
_cell.angle_gamma   90.00
#
_symmetry.space_group_name_H-M   'P 1'
#
loop_
_entity.id
_entity.type
_entity.pdbx_description
1 polymer ?
#
loop_
_entity_poly.entity_id
_entity_poly.type
_entity_poly.pdbx_seq_one_letter_code
_entity_poly.pdbx_strand_id
1 'polypeptide(L)'
;MKFGVCPLDKSAEGAVLVHSLRTASETLRKGRVLTKDDIAQLQAAGYRETTLVRLEPDDITEDIAAQRMADAVVADTTVSLGAAGTGRVNIYAAVRGLFVLPVDRLNAINEIDEAV
;
A
#
# COMPACT_ATOMS: atom_id res chain seq x y z
N MET A 1 5.40 4.82 11.68
CA MET A 1 4.09 5.19 11.06
C MET A 1 3.18 5.83 12.09
N LYS A 2 2.59 6.98 11.78
CA LYS A 2 1.58 7.64 12.63
C LYS A 2 0.21 7.49 11.99
N PHE A 3 -0.74 6.93 12.74
CA PHE A 3 -2.11 6.68 12.31
C PHE A 3 -3.08 7.36 13.28
N GLY A 4 -4.04 8.13 12.78
CA GLY A 4 -5.04 8.77 13.63
C GLY A 4 -5.87 9.83 12.93
N VAL A 5 -6.81 10.39 13.67
CA VAL A 5 -7.60 11.55 13.22
C VAL A 5 -6.70 12.78 13.22
N CYS A 6 -6.63 13.45 12.08
CA CYS A 6 -5.83 14.64 11.88
C CYS A 6 -6.69 15.78 11.32
N PRO A 7 -6.46 17.02 11.72
CA PRO A 7 -7.11 18.17 11.10
C PRO A 7 -6.68 18.28 9.63
N LEU A 8 -7.62 18.70 8.78
CA LEU A 8 -7.35 18.96 7.36
C LEU A 8 -6.82 20.40 7.19
N ASP A 9 -5.59 20.60 7.61
CA ASP A 9 -4.84 21.85 7.45
C ASP A 9 -3.51 21.57 6.72
N LYS A 10 -2.58 22.53 6.73
CA LYS A 10 -1.27 22.38 6.09
C LYS A 10 -0.48 21.17 6.61
N SER A 11 -0.76 20.71 7.84
CA SER A 11 -0.08 19.54 8.39
C SER A 11 -0.55 18.22 7.77
N ALA A 12 -1.71 18.20 7.12
CA ALA A 12 -2.22 17.01 6.42
C ALA A 12 -1.56 16.77 5.05
N GLU A 13 -0.81 17.74 4.52
CA GLU A 13 -0.09 17.58 3.24
C GLU A 13 0.92 16.43 3.32
N GLY A 14 0.93 15.57 2.31
CA GLY A 14 1.79 14.39 2.25
C GLY A 14 1.33 13.20 3.10
N ALA A 15 0.25 13.34 3.86
CA ALA A 15 -0.36 12.20 4.56
C ALA A 15 -1.26 11.40 3.61
N VAL A 16 -1.51 10.14 3.96
CA VAL A 16 -2.28 9.19 3.15
C VAL A 16 -3.69 9.04 3.69
N LEU A 17 -4.69 9.12 2.81
CA LEU A 17 -6.10 8.89 3.16
C LEU A 17 -6.34 7.42 3.52
N VAL A 18 -6.92 7.18 4.69
CA VAL A 18 -7.34 5.84 5.14
C VAL A 18 -8.68 5.45 4.54
N HIS A 19 -9.58 6.41 4.34
CA HIS A 19 -10.91 6.19 3.79
C HIS A 19 -11.14 7.05 2.55
N SER A 20 -11.92 6.53 1.59
CA SER A 20 -12.34 7.33 0.45
C SER A 20 -13.33 8.41 0.89
N LEU A 21 -13.10 9.65 0.47
CA LEU A 21 -13.92 10.82 0.80
C LEU A 21 -14.48 11.45 -0.48
N ARG A 22 -15.75 11.82 -0.44
CA ARG A 22 -16.42 12.45 -1.58
C ARG A 22 -16.32 13.97 -1.47
N THR A 23 -15.87 14.62 -2.54
CA THR A 23 -15.92 16.07 -2.72
C THR A 23 -17.01 16.42 -3.73
N ALA A 24 -17.19 17.70 -4.02
CA ALA A 24 -18.15 18.16 -5.03
C ALA A 24 -17.75 17.74 -6.45
N SER A 25 -16.46 17.60 -6.72
CA SER A 25 -15.89 17.32 -8.05
C SER A 25 -15.57 15.84 -8.28
N GLU A 26 -15.09 15.14 -7.25
CA GLU A 26 -14.63 13.75 -7.36
C GLU A 26 -14.70 12.99 -6.04
N THR A 27 -14.35 11.70 -6.08
CA THR A 27 -14.11 10.91 -4.87
C THR A 27 -12.60 10.70 -4.71
N LEU A 28 -12.02 11.29 -3.66
CA LEU A 28 -10.65 11.01 -3.28
C LEU A 28 -10.59 9.61 -2.66
N ARG A 29 -9.86 8.71 -3.31
CA ARG A 29 -9.82 7.29 -2.88
C ARG A 29 -8.86 7.08 -1.71
N LYS A 30 -9.13 6.07 -0.89
CA LYS A 30 -8.18 5.56 0.10
C LYS A 30 -6.82 5.29 -0.55
N GLY A 31 -5.73 5.49 0.19
CA GLY A 31 -4.37 5.35 -0.32
C GLY A 31 -3.84 6.57 -1.07
N ARG A 32 -4.67 7.60 -1.33
CA ARG A 32 -4.21 8.84 -1.96
C ARG A 32 -3.35 9.65 -1.00
N VAL A 33 -2.18 10.06 -1.45
CA VAL A 33 -1.33 11.04 -0.76
C VAL A 33 -1.94 12.42 -0.96
N LEU A 34 -2.28 13.10 0.13
CA LEU A 34 -2.95 14.40 0.08
C LEU A 34 -2.02 15.50 -0.42
N THR A 35 -2.50 16.22 -1.43
CA THR A 35 -1.93 17.47 -1.91
C THR A 35 -2.63 18.68 -1.26
N LYS A 36 -2.07 19.88 -1.44
CA LYS A 36 -2.73 21.13 -1.01
C LYS A 36 -4.12 21.29 -1.62
N ASP A 37 -4.26 20.93 -2.91
CA ASP A 37 -5.52 21.04 -3.62
C ASP A 37 -6.56 20.04 -3.09
N ASP A 38 -6.15 18.83 -2.75
CA ASP A 38 -7.02 17.83 -2.12
C ASP A 38 -7.53 18.32 -0.76
N ILE A 39 -6.67 18.91 0.04
CA ILE A 39 -7.05 19.48 1.35
C ILE A 39 -8.07 20.59 1.15
N ALA A 40 -7.84 21.50 0.21
CA ALA A 40 -8.77 22.60 -0.09
C ALA A 40 -10.14 22.06 -0.56
N GLN A 41 -10.17 21.03 -1.41
CA GLN A 41 -11.40 20.40 -1.88
C GLN A 41 -12.16 19.71 -0.72
N LEU A 42 -11.46 19.03 0.18
CA LEU A 42 -12.06 18.40 1.35
C LEU A 42 -12.64 19.44 2.32
N GLN A 43 -11.91 20.52 2.56
CA GLN A 43 -12.40 21.63 3.38
C GLN A 43 -13.65 22.29 2.76
N ALA A 44 -13.66 22.51 1.45
CA ALA A 44 -14.82 23.04 0.72
C ALA A 44 -16.03 22.09 0.77
N ALA A 45 -15.78 20.77 0.85
CA ALA A 45 -16.82 19.75 1.04
C ALA A 45 -17.28 19.62 2.49
N GLY A 46 -16.77 20.44 3.42
CA GLY A 46 -17.20 20.48 4.82
C GLY A 46 -16.41 19.57 5.78
N TYR A 47 -15.41 18.85 5.30
CA TYR A 47 -14.55 18.06 6.17
C TYR A 47 -13.58 18.97 6.93
N ARG A 48 -13.48 18.78 8.25
CA ARG A 48 -12.54 19.52 9.12
C ARG A 48 -11.37 18.65 9.57
N GLU A 49 -11.61 17.35 9.68
CA GLU A 49 -10.64 16.34 10.10
C GLU A 49 -10.96 15.01 9.40
N THR A 50 -9.98 14.13 9.32
CA THR A 50 -10.16 12.75 8.83
C THR A 50 -9.05 11.87 9.36
N THR A 51 -9.25 10.55 9.27
CA THR A 51 -8.21 9.58 9.61
C THR A 51 -7.16 9.52 8.51
N LEU A 52 -5.92 9.79 8.87
CA LEU A 52 -4.76 9.82 7.98
C LEU A 52 -3.66 8.89 8.49
N VAL A 53 -2.83 8.45 7.57
CA VAL A 53 -1.56 7.79 7.85
C VAL A 53 -0.42 8.69 7.40
N ARG A 54 0.57 8.87 8.27
CA ARG A 54 1.83 9.51 7.91
C ARG A 54 2.96 8.50 8.04
N LEU A 55 3.61 8.24 6.93
CA LEU A 55 4.80 7.40 6.91
C LEU A 55 5.97 8.18 7.53
N GLU A 56 6.76 7.51 8.35
CA GLU A 56 8.03 7.98 8.90
C GLU A 56 9.18 7.55 7.96
N PRO A 57 10.39 8.09 8.12
CA PRO A 57 11.49 7.82 7.16
C PRO A 57 11.83 6.35 6.96
N ASP A 58 11.59 5.51 7.98
CA ASP A 58 11.88 4.07 7.94
C ASP A 58 10.69 3.22 7.48
N ASP A 59 9.53 3.84 7.27
CA ASP A 59 8.34 3.15 6.76
C ASP A 59 8.41 3.03 5.24
N ILE A 60 7.93 1.90 4.74
CA ILE A 60 7.73 1.68 3.30
C ILE A 60 6.25 1.44 3.00
N THR A 61 5.84 1.73 1.77
CA THR A 61 4.46 1.46 1.35
C THR A 61 4.22 -0.04 1.19
N GLU A 62 2.96 -0.47 1.28
CA GLU A 62 2.57 -1.87 1.09
C GLU A 62 3.02 -2.43 -0.26
N ASP A 63 2.98 -1.62 -1.33
CA ASP A 63 3.40 -2.05 -2.67
C ASP A 63 4.91 -2.24 -2.77
N ILE A 64 5.71 -1.37 -2.12
CA ILE A 64 7.16 -1.54 -2.04
C ILE A 64 7.52 -2.78 -1.23
N ALA A 65 6.82 -3.03 -0.11
CA ALA A 65 7.01 -4.21 0.69
C ALA A 65 6.69 -5.49 -0.10
N ALA A 66 5.53 -5.52 -0.76
CA ALA A 66 5.11 -6.64 -1.60
C ALA A 66 6.10 -6.92 -2.74
N GLN A 67 6.60 -5.87 -3.41
CA GLN A 67 7.61 -6.02 -4.46
C GLN A 67 8.91 -6.62 -3.92
N ARG A 68 9.42 -6.09 -2.81
CA ARG A 68 10.66 -6.62 -2.18
C ARG A 68 10.52 -8.09 -1.77
N MET A 69 9.36 -8.47 -1.23
CA MET A 69 9.09 -9.87 -0.88
C MET A 69 9.05 -10.76 -2.12
N ALA A 70 8.37 -10.32 -3.18
CA ALA A 70 8.28 -11.07 -4.43
C ALA A 70 9.65 -11.25 -5.08
N ASP A 71 10.47 -10.20 -5.11
CA ASP A 71 11.85 -10.24 -5.63
C ASP A 71 12.73 -11.21 -4.85
N ALA A 72 12.53 -11.30 -3.52
CA ALA A 72 13.28 -12.22 -2.67
C ALA A 72 12.84 -13.69 -2.82
N VAL A 73 11.58 -13.93 -3.14
CA VAL A 73 11.03 -15.28 -3.30
C VAL A 73 11.33 -15.86 -4.68
N VAL A 74 11.41 -15.02 -5.71
CA VAL A 74 11.62 -15.45 -7.09
C VAL A 74 13.10 -15.40 -7.44
N ALA A 75 13.75 -16.56 -7.46
CA ALA A 75 15.15 -16.71 -7.84
C ALA A 75 15.33 -17.28 -9.26
N ASP A 76 14.25 -17.57 -10.00
CA ASP A 76 14.27 -18.34 -11.24
C ASP A 76 13.60 -17.56 -12.39
N THR A 77 14.13 -17.78 -13.60
CA THR A 77 13.60 -17.20 -14.85
C THR A 77 12.36 -17.94 -15.40
N THR A 78 11.94 -19.03 -14.76
CA THR A 78 10.74 -19.80 -15.14
C THR A 78 9.43 -19.16 -14.69
N VAL A 79 9.54 -18.09 -13.89
CA VAL A 79 8.39 -17.29 -13.44
C VAL A 79 8.63 -15.81 -13.75
N SER A 80 7.54 -15.06 -13.81
CA SER A 80 7.55 -13.61 -13.97
C SER A 80 6.68 -12.94 -12.92
N LEU A 81 7.08 -11.74 -12.50
CA LEU A 81 6.35 -10.93 -11.53
C LEU A 81 5.42 -9.95 -12.26
N GLY A 82 4.20 -9.84 -11.78
CA GLY A 82 3.31 -8.72 -12.12
C GLY A 82 3.71 -7.45 -11.39
N ALA A 83 3.09 -6.33 -11.75
CA ALA A 83 3.26 -5.09 -11.01
C ALA A 83 2.66 -5.22 -9.61
N ALA A 84 3.33 -4.62 -8.62
CA ALA A 84 2.79 -4.48 -7.28
C ALA A 84 1.56 -3.57 -7.28
N GLY A 85 0.56 -3.92 -6.50
CA GLY A 85 -0.65 -3.12 -6.32
C GLY A 85 -1.51 -3.64 -5.18
N THR A 86 -1.95 -2.75 -4.31
CA THR A 86 -2.74 -3.07 -3.11
C THR A 86 -2.08 -4.12 -2.21
N GLY A 87 -0.76 -3.96 -1.98
CA GLY A 87 0.03 -4.84 -1.12
C GLY A 87 0.24 -6.26 -1.67
N ARG A 88 0.10 -6.44 -2.98
CA ARG A 88 0.18 -7.75 -3.63
C ARG A 88 1.02 -7.72 -4.90
N VAL A 89 1.78 -8.80 -5.13
CA VAL A 89 2.42 -9.10 -6.41
C VAL A 89 1.98 -10.49 -6.84
N ASN A 90 1.54 -10.61 -8.08
CA ASN A 90 1.22 -11.89 -8.68
C ASN A 90 2.47 -12.50 -9.31
N ILE A 91 2.66 -13.79 -9.11
CA ILE A 91 3.74 -14.57 -9.73
C ILE A 91 3.09 -15.42 -10.85
N TYR A 92 3.57 -15.28 -12.06
CA TYR A 92 3.06 -15.98 -13.25
C TYR A 92 4.09 -16.99 -13.75
N ALA A 93 3.63 -18.13 -14.21
CA ALA A 93 4.48 -19.08 -14.95
C ALA A 93 4.91 -18.45 -16.28
N ALA A 94 6.22 -18.33 -16.52
CA ALA A 94 6.78 -17.88 -17.79
C ALA A 94 6.97 -19.04 -18.78
N VAL A 95 6.94 -20.27 -18.29
CA VAL A 95 7.09 -21.49 -19.07
C VAL A 95 6.02 -22.52 -18.68
N ARG A 96 5.75 -23.47 -19.57
CA ARG A 96 4.88 -24.60 -19.26
C ARG A 96 5.61 -25.60 -18.35
N GLY A 97 5.02 -25.98 -17.24
CA GLY A 97 5.65 -26.92 -16.31
C GLY A 97 4.81 -27.22 -15.08
N LEU A 98 5.43 -27.89 -14.14
CA LEU A 98 4.88 -28.14 -12.81
C LEU A 98 5.40 -27.05 -11.85
N PHE A 99 4.51 -26.38 -11.14
CA PHE A 99 4.89 -25.47 -10.05
C PHE A 99 5.14 -26.29 -8.78
N VAL A 100 6.36 -26.24 -8.29
CA VAL A 100 6.76 -26.92 -7.05
C VAL A 100 7.06 -25.87 -5.99
N LEU A 101 6.32 -25.92 -4.89
CA LEU A 101 6.48 -25.01 -3.76
C LEU A 101 7.15 -25.75 -2.59
N PRO A 102 8.29 -25.30 -2.08
CA PRO A 102 8.89 -25.85 -0.87
C PRO A 102 8.08 -25.42 0.36
N VAL A 103 7.23 -26.31 0.84
CA VAL A 103 6.26 -26.04 1.91
C VAL A 103 6.93 -25.52 3.19
N ASP A 104 8.07 -26.12 3.57
CA ASP A 104 8.81 -25.71 4.77
C ASP A 104 9.29 -24.25 4.69
N ARG A 105 9.72 -23.80 3.50
CA ARG A 105 10.12 -22.39 3.29
C ARG A 105 8.93 -21.45 3.32
N LEU A 106 7.80 -21.87 2.76
CA LEU A 106 6.57 -21.10 2.82
C LEU A 106 6.10 -20.92 4.27
N ASN A 107 6.11 -21.99 5.05
CA ASN A 107 5.76 -21.93 6.46
C ASN A 107 6.72 -21.02 7.24
N ALA A 108 8.03 -21.12 6.99
CA ALA A 108 9.01 -20.27 7.64
C ALA A 108 8.80 -18.76 7.32
N ILE A 109 8.34 -18.40 6.11
CA ILE A 109 7.97 -17.00 5.79
C ILE A 109 6.77 -16.55 6.62
N ASN A 110 5.73 -17.39 6.72
CA ASN A 110 4.51 -17.07 7.48
C ASN A 110 4.73 -17.03 9.00
N GLU A 111 5.85 -17.58 9.48
CA GLU A 111 6.21 -17.62 10.92
C GLU A 111 7.16 -16.47 11.33
N ILE A 112 7.58 -15.61 10.40
CA ILE A 112 8.50 -14.48 10.70
C ILE A 112 7.84 -13.49 11.66
N ASP A 113 6.58 -13.19 11.45
CA ASP A 113 5.81 -12.25 12.27
C ASP A 113 4.32 -12.65 12.24
N GLU A 114 3.61 -12.45 13.35
CA GLU A 114 2.17 -12.73 13.46
C GLU A 114 1.30 -11.89 12.50
N ALA A 115 1.85 -10.80 11.96
CA ALA A 115 1.17 -9.90 11.04
C ALA A 115 1.38 -10.24 9.56
N VAL A 116 2.17 -11.29 9.25
CA VAL A 116 2.47 -11.71 7.87
C VAL A 116 1.53 -12.81 7.37
#